data_963392a952b0ff9779b6be5cb5c81e03
#
_entry.id   963392a952b0ff9779b6be5cb5c81e03
#
_cell.length_a   1.000
_cell.length_b   1.000
_cell.length_c   1.000
_cell.angle_alpha   90.00
_cell.angle_beta   90.00
_cell.angle_gamma   90.00
#
_symmetry.space_group_name_H-M   'P 1'
#
loop_
_entity.id
_entity.type
_entity.pdbx_description
1 polymer ?
#
loop_
_entity_poly.entity_id
_entity_poly.type
_entity_poly.pdbx_seq_one_letter_code
_entity_poly.pdbx_strand_id
1 'polypeptide(L)'
;MKNILAAFLFGLAVTSGFAQTNSSDPVAGVRQACFNYIDTFYKADTTLAYQSIHPTLQKRGFSFDEKSGSYSKQLEMPFPALIRLAKTWNKDGKRASASSPRAVDVFEVADKTAMAKVTAVWGIDYLHLVNENGRWMIVNVLWQSPPKSLQALK
;
A
#
# COMPACT_ATOMS: atom_id res chain seq x y z
N MET A 1 31.62 1.12 66.59
CA MET A 1 31.59 0.23 65.41
C MET A 1 30.18 0.36 64.83
N LYS A 2 30.00 1.11 63.73
CA LYS A 2 28.72 1.35 63.09
C LYS A 2 28.75 0.69 61.71
N ASN A 3 27.98 -0.39 61.52
CA ASN A 3 27.84 -1.09 60.24
C ASN A 3 26.80 -0.31 59.41
N ILE A 4 27.23 0.21 58.25
CA ILE A 4 26.35 0.80 57.22
C ILE A 4 26.09 -0.28 56.19
N LEU A 5 24.84 -0.73 56.15
CA LEU A 5 24.32 -1.67 55.15
C LEU A 5 23.85 -0.87 53.93
N ALA A 6 24.58 -0.93 52.83
CA ALA A 6 24.18 -0.31 51.57
C ALA A 6 23.22 -1.27 50.79
N ALA A 7 21.99 -0.92 50.69
CA ALA A 7 21.02 -1.64 49.85
C ALA A 7 21.12 -1.17 48.39
N PHE A 8 21.59 -2.05 47.50
CA PHE A 8 21.54 -1.85 46.03
C PHE A 8 20.16 -2.14 45.52
N LEU A 9 19.42 -1.12 45.14
CA LEU A 9 18.17 -1.24 44.39
C LEU A 9 18.51 -1.49 42.91
N PHE A 10 18.29 -2.75 42.45
CA PHE A 10 18.38 -3.11 41.05
C PHE A 10 17.07 -2.69 40.37
N GLY A 11 17.10 -1.58 39.63
CA GLY A 11 15.97 -1.12 38.82
C GLY A 11 15.79 -2.04 37.59
N LEU A 12 14.69 -2.82 37.56
CA LEU A 12 14.30 -3.60 36.41
C LEU A 12 13.72 -2.65 35.35
N ALA A 13 14.48 -2.31 34.33
CA ALA A 13 13.97 -1.59 33.16
C ALA A 13 13.14 -2.55 32.30
N VAL A 14 11.82 -2.44 32.38
CA VAL A 14 10.89 -3.15 31.48
C VAL A 14 10.92 -2.42 30.14
N THR A 15 11.70 -2.92 29.18
CA THR A 15 11.61 -2.49 27.79
C THR A 15 10.34 -3.08 27.20
N SER A 16 9.29 -2.27 27.04
CA SER A 16 8.10 -2.61 26.29
C SER A 16 8.47 -2.74 24.81
N GLY A 17 8.89 -3.93 24.39
CA GLY A 17 9.03 -4.26 23.00
C GLY A 17 7.64 -4.22 22.35
N PHE A 18 7.41 -3.26 21.45
CA PHE A 18 6.26 -3.32 20.55
C PHE A 18 6.45 -4.56 19.68
N ALA A 19 5.78 -5.65 20.05
CA ALA A 19 5.64 -6.82 19.20
C ALA A 19 4.86 -6.38 17.96
N GLN A 20 5.55 -6.21 16.85
CA GLN A 20 4.93 -6.11 15.54
C GLN A 20 4.19 -7.44 15.34
N THR A 21 2.88 -7.42 15.39
CA THR A 21 2.05 -8.59 15.12
C THR A 21 2.29 -8.98 13.67
N ASN A 22 3.25 -9.89 13.46
CA ASN A 22 3.35 -10.62 12.21
C ASN A 22 2.04 -11.42 12.12
N SER A 23 1.10 -10.95 11.31
CA SER A 23 -0.08 -11.71 10.97
C SER A 23 0.41 -13.06 10.44
N SER A 24 0.10 -14.12 11.14
CA SER A 24 0.39 -15.49 10.71
C SER A 24 -0.44 -15.88 9.47
N ASP A 25 -1.38 -15.06 9.07
CA ASP A 25 -2.22 -15.22 7.88
C ASP A 25 -1.60 -14.46 6.69
N PRO A 26 -1.02 -15.19 5.70
CA PRO A 26 -0.45 -14.59 4.50
C PRO A 26 -1.45 -13.75 3.71
N VAL A 27 -2.72 -14.15 3.67
CA VAL A 27 -3.80 -13.42 2.96
C VAL A 27 -4.04 -12.07 3.63
N ALA A 28 -4.04 -12.00 4.96
CA ALA A 28 -4.17 -10.73 5.68
C ALA A 28 -2.97 -9.81 5.41
N GLY A 29 -1.75 -10.35 5.32
CA GLY A 29 -0.55 -9.60 4.97
C GLY A 29 -0.61 -8.99 3.56
N VAL A 30 -1.02 -9.78 2.56
CA VAL A 30 -1.24 -9.31 1.18
C VAL A 30 -2.32 -8.21 1.14
N ARG A 31 -3.44 -8.45 1.82
CA ARG A 31 -4.56 -7.48 1.90
C ARG A 31 -4.11 -6.17 2.54
N GLN A 32 -3.32 -6.22 3.60
CA GLN A 32 -2.79 -5.03 4.25
C GLN A 32 -1.85 -4.24 3.33
N ALA A 33 -0.96 -4.91 2.59
CA ALA A 33 -0.09 -4.25 1.61
C ALA A 33 -0.90 -3.53 0.51
N CYS A 34 -1.98 -4.16 0.02
CA CYS A 34 -2.89 -3.55 -0.96
C CYS A 34 -3.64 -2.33 -0.38
N PHE A 35 -4.09 -2.40 0.87
CA PHE A 35 -4.72 -1.25 1.53
C PHE A 35 -3.73 -0.11 1.78
N ASN A 36 -2.51 -0.40 2.19
CA ASN A 36 -1.46 0.61 2.33
C ASN A 36 -1.17 1.30 0.99
N TYR A 37 -1.19 0.54 -0.11
CA TYR A 37 -1.03 1.10 -1.44
C TYR A 37 -2.14 2.12 -1.78
N ILE A 38 -3.42 1.80 -1.52
CA ILE A 38 -4.53 2.76 -1.73
C ILE A 38 -4.35 3.97 -0.82
N ASP A 39 -4.10 3.73 0.47
CA ASP A 39 -4.02 4.78 1.48
C ASP A 39 -2.80 5.69 1.30
N THR A 40 -1.74 5.22 0.65
CA THR A 40 -0.61 6.05 0.21
C THR A 40 -1.08 7.27 -0.59
N PHE A 41 -2.06 7.08 -1.48
CA PHE A 41 -2.64 8.17 -2.27
C PHE A 41 -3.79 8.87 -1.54
N TYR A 42 -4.72 8.12 -0.95
CA TYR A 42 -5.92 8.68 -0.31
C TYR A 42 -5.58 9.59 0.86
N LYS A 43 -4.57 9.23 1.63
CA LYS A 43 -4.10 10.01 2.80
C LYS A 43 -2.90 10.91 2.50
N ALA A 44 -2.38 10.86 1.26
CA ALA A 44 -1.12 11.50 0.88
C ALA A 44 0.05 11.12 1.82
N ASP A 45 0.02 9.88 2.35
CA ASP A 45 0.99 9.35 3.31
C ASP A 45 1.98 8.41 2.62
N THR A 46 3.16 8.93 2.30
CA THR A 46 4.20 8.15 1.63
C THR A 46 4.87 7.10 2.53
N THR A 47 4.69 7.14 3.85
CA THR A 47 5.24 6.12 4.75
C THR A 47 4.62 4.75 4.48
N LEU A 48 3.34 4.73 4.11
CA LEU A 48 2.62 3.52 3.73
C LEU A 48 3.18 2.90 2.45
N ALA A 49 3.65 3.72 1.50
CA ALA A 49 4.31 3.22 0.29
C ALA A 49 5.60 2.47 0.62
N TYR A 50 6.44 3.02 1.50
CA TYR A 50 7.69 2.35 1.92
C TYR A 50 7.46 1.06 2.70
N GLN A 51 6.27 0.90 3.29
CA GLN A 51 5.89 -0.33 3.99
C GLN A 51 5.38 -1.44 3.07
N SER A 52 4.85 -1.09 1.89
CA SER A 52 4.07 -2.02 1.06
C SER A 52 4.45 -2.08 -0.41
N ILE A 53 5.32 -1.18 -0.89
CA ILE A 53 5.72 -1.13 -2.29
C ILE A 53 7.23 -1.31 -2.37
N HIS A 54 7.66 -2.26 -3.20
CA HIS A 54 9.08 -2.55 -3.39
C HIS A 54 9.76 -1.41 -4.17
N PRO A 55 11.01 -1.03 -3.83
CA PRO A 55 11.73 0.04 -4.54
C PRO A 55 11.94 -0.21 -6.04
N THR A 56 11.92 -1.48 -6.48
CA THR A 56 12.02 -1.88 -7.89
C THR A 56 10.67 -1.93 -8.60
N LEU A 57 9.63 -1.33 -8.04
CA LEU A 57 8.28 -1.32 -8.60
C LEU A 57 8.29 -1.05 -10.11
N GLN A 58 7.58 -1.89 -10.85
CA GLN A 58 7.18 -1.65 -12.22
C GLN A 58 5.68 -1.39 -12.29
N LYS A 59 5.28 -0.12 -12.40
CA LYS A 59 3.89 0.25 -12.58
C LYS A 59 3.67 0.77 -13.98
N ARG A 60 2.72 0.14 -14.70
CA ARG A 60 2.33 0.50 -16.08
C ARG A 60 0.83 0.55 -16.19
N GLY A 61 0.32 1.31 -17.14
CA GLY A 61 -1.12 1.32 -17.38
C GLY A 61 -1.61 2.38 -18.35
N PHE A 62 -2.94 2.55 -18.34
CA PHE A 62 -3.65 3.32 -19.34
C PHE A 62 -4.65 4.28 -18.68
N SER A 63 -4.52 5.57 -18.97
CA SER A 63 -5.49 6.59 -18.58
C SER A 63 -6.54 6.77 -19.66
N PHE A 64 -7.81 6.81 -19.30
CA PHE A 64 -8.88 7.15 -20.21
C PHE A 64 -9.07 8.68 -20.25
N ASP A 65 -9.09 9.24 -21.44
CA ASP A 65 -9.43 10.64 -21.67
C ASP A 65 -10.89 10.74 -22.15
N GLU A 66 -11.73 11.34 -21.32
CA GLU A 66 -13.17 11.50 -21.61
C GLU A 66 -13.42 12.41 -22.83
N LYS A 67 -12.53 13.37 -23.10
CA LYS A 67 -12.69 14.30 -24.24
C LYS A 67 -12.48 13.62 -25.58
N SER A 68 -11.45 12.79 -25.67
CA SER A 68 -11.14 12.03 -26.89
C SER A 68 -11.86 10.69 -26.96
N GLY A 69 -12.45 10.22 -25.86
CA GLY A 69 -13.09 8.90 -25.74
C GLY A 69 -12.13 7.73 -25.92
N SER A 70 -10.84 7.93 -25.64
CA SER A 70 -9.78 6.96 -25.90
C SER A 70 -8.84 6.78 -24.71
N TYR A 71 -8.11 5.64 -24.70
CA TYR A 71 -7.03 5.43 -23.75
C TYR A 71 -5.73 6.05 -24.23
N SER A 72 -4.92 6.52 -23.30
CA SER A 72 -3.55 6.95 -23.54
C SER A 72 -2.68 5.83 -24.14
N LYS A 73 -1.50 6.17 -24.67
CA LYS A 73 -0.40 5.21 -24.78
C LYS A 73 -0.08 4.67 -23.40
N GLN A 74 0.60 3.53 -23.32
CA GLN A 74 1.04 2.97 -22.05
C GLN A 74 1.90 3.99 -21.28
N LEU A 75 1.50 4.24 -20.04
CA LEU A 75 2.20 5.10 -19.10
C LEU A 75 3.05 4.24 -18.17
N GLU A 76 4.20 4.75 -17.75
CA GLU A 76 5.07 4.13 -16.76
C GLU A 76 5.23 5.01 -15.54
N MET A 77 5.29 4.37 -14.37
CA MET A 77 5.45 5.06 -13.09
C MET A 77 6.39 4.25 -12.18
N PRO A 78 7.71 4.50 -12.23
CA PRO A 78 8.64 3.88 -11.30
C PRO A 78 8.44 4.40 -9.88
N PHE A 79 8.92 3.66 -8.87
CA PHE A 79 8.72 3.96 -7.46
C PHE A 79 8.99 5.43 -7.06
N PRO A 80 10.10 6.09 -7.49
CA PRO A 80 10.33 7.49 -7.14
C PRO A 80 9.26 8.45 -7.72
N ALA A 81 8.70 8.14 -8.89
CA ALA A 81 7.62 8.94 -9.47
C ALA A 81 6.30 8.73 -8.70
N LEU A 82 6.02 7.49 -8.28
CA LEU A 82 4.88 7.18 -7.43
C LEU A 82 4.93 7.96 -6.11
N ILE A 83 6.08 8.01 -5.44
CA ILE A 83 6.26 8.76 -4.19
C ILE A 83 6.00 10.26 -4.42
N ARG A 84 6.53 10.84 -5.50
CA ARG A 84 6.29 12.27 -5.81
C ARG A 84 4.81 12.55 -6.02
N LEU A 85 4.11 11.68 -6.76
CA LEU A 85 2.68 11.81 -7.00
C LEU A 85 1.90 11.69 -5.70
N ALA A 86 2.17 10.66 -4.89
CA ALA A 86 1.43 10.37 -3.66
C ALA A 86 1.45 11.53 -2.67
N LYS A 87 2.59 12.24 -2.54
CA LYS A 87 2.73 13.41 -1.63
C LYS A 87 1.68 14.51 -1.84
N THR A 88 1.14 14.62 -3.04
CA THR A 88 0.25 15.72 -3.42
C THR A 88 -1.09 15.26 -3.96
N TRP A 89 -1.26 13.97 -4.26
CA TRP A 89 -2.38 13.46 -5.05
C TRP A 89 -3.75 13.79 -4.44
N ASN A 90 -3.90 13.66 -3.14
CA ASN A 90 -5.13 13.99 -2.40
C ASN A 90 -4.88 14.91 -1.20
N LYS A 91 -3.84 15.75 -1.27
CA LYS A 91 -3.46 16.62 -0.15
C LYS A 91 -4.56 17.60 0.27
N ASP A 92 -5.40 18.01 -0.68
CA ASP A 92 -6.54 18.92 -0.45
C ASP A 92 -7.87 18.19 -0.20
N GLY A 93 -7.85 16.84 -0.15
CA GLY A 93 -9.02 16.00 0.09
C GLY A 93 -10.06 15.96 -1.03
N LYS A 94 -9.76 16.53 -2.21
CA LYS A 94 -10.75 16.65 -3.31
C LYS A 94 -10.82 15.45 -4.24
N ARG A 95 -9.78 14.60 -4.28
CA ARG A 95 -9.72 13.45 -5.21
C ARG A 95 -10.30 12.17 -4.63
N ALA A 96 -10.20 12.00 -3.32
CA ALA A 96 -10.74 10.84 -2.61
C ALA A 96 -11.25 11.25 -1.24
N SER A 97 -12.33 10.62 -0.80
CA SER A 97 -12.98 10.81 0.50
C SER A 97 -13.21 9.45 1.19
N ALA A 98 -13.81 9.46 2.37
CA ALA A 98 -14.15 8.23 3.09
C ALA A 98 -15.15 7.33 2.32
N SER A 99 -15.94 7.89 1.42
CA SER A 99 -16.89 7.16 0.57
C SER A 99 -16.30 6.67 -0.77
N SER A 100 -15.05 7.03 -1.07
CA SER A 100 -14.40 6.61 -2.31
C SER A 100 -14.18 5.10 -2.36
N PRO A 101 -14.26 4.47 -3.56
CA PRO A 101 -14.02 3.03 -3.71
C PRO A 101 -12.66 2.63 -3.09
N ARG A 102 -12.68 1.62 -2.22
CA ARG A 102 -11.50 1.10 -1.52
C ARG A 102 -11.66 -0.40 -1.32
N ALA A 103 -11.53 -1.15 -2.42
CA ALA A 103 -11.73 -2.59 -2.41
C ALA A 103 -10.45 -3.35 -2.79
N VAL A 104 -10.27 -4.53 -2.19
CA VAL A 104 -9.15 -5.44 -2.42
C VAL A 104 -9.68 -6.86 -2.59
N ASP A 105 -9.45 -7.43 -3.75
CA ASP A 105 -9.68 -8.84 -4.06
C ASP A 105 -8.32 -9.54 -4.10
N VAL A 106 -8.06 -10.47 -3.18
CA VAL A 106 -6.86 -11.32 -3.21
C VAL A 106 -7.22 -12.57 -3.99
N PHE A 107 -6.49 -12.86 -5.08
CA PHE A 107 -6.78 -13.98 -5.96
C PHE A 107 -6.04 -15.24 -5.55
N GLU A 108 -4.75 -15.09 -5.23
CA GLU A 108 -3.89 -16.22 -4.89
C GLU A 108 -2.74 -15.76 -4.00
N VAL A 109 -2.36 -16.59 -3.04
CA VAL A 109 -1.20 -16.39 -2.17
C VAL A 109 -0.44 -17.69 -2.06
N ALA A 110 0.81 -17.69 -2.53
CA ALA A 110 1.78 -18.75 -2.33
C ALA A 110 2.83 -18.33 -1.28
N ASP A 111 3.86 -19.14 -1.04
CA ASP A 111 4.87 -18.89 0.01
C ASP A 111 5.64 -17.57 -0.20
N LYS A 112 5.93 -17.23 -1.46
CA LYS A 112 6.78 -16.09 -1.83
C LYS A 112 6.11 -15.08 -2.74
N THR A 113 5.00 -15.43 -3.36
CA THR A 113 4.33 -14.58 -4.36
C THR A 113 2.83 -14.53 -4.12
N ALA A 114 2.20 -13.43 -4.53
CA ALA A 114 0.75 -13.28 -4.48
C ALA A 114 0.23 -12.43 -5.64
N MET A 115 -1.06 -12.61 -5.95
CA MET A 115 -1.81 -11.81 -6.89
C MET A 115 -3.05 -11.21 -6.23
N ALA A 116 -3.30 -9.93 -6.52
CA ALA A 116 -4.47 -9.21 -6.04
C ALA A 116 -4.98 -8.20 -7.05
N LYS A 117 -6.22 -7.73 -6.85
CA LYS A 117 -6.80 -6.59 -7.55
C LYS A 117 -7.18 -5.52 -6.53
N VAL A 118 -6.90 -4.28 -6.88
CA VAL A 118 -7.36 -3.10 -6.16
C VAL A 118 -8.38 -2.37 -7.04
N THR A 119 -9.49 -1.95 -6.43
CA THR A 119 -10.43 -1.00 -7.05
C THR A 119 -10.46 0.26 -6.20
N ALA A 120 -10.07 1.36 -6.83
CA ALA A 120 -9.96 2.67 -6.20
C ALA A 120 -10.61 3.76 -7.08
N VAL A 121 -10.67 5.00 -6.63
CA VAL A 121 -11.31 6.08 -7.38
C VAL A 121 -10.66 6.34 -8.74
N TRP A 122 -9.37 6.02 -8.90
CA TRP A 122 -8.67 6.15 -10.17
C TRP A 122 -8.88 5.00 -11.15
N GLY A 123 -9.49 3.91 -10.72
CA GLY A 123 -9.76 2.73 -11.55
C GLY A 123 -9.36 1.41 -10.91
N ILE A 124 -8.78 0.53 -11.71
CA ILE A 124 -8.42 -0.84 -11.33
C ILE A 124 -6.92 -1.03 -11.47
N ASP A 125 -6.29 -1.61 -10.45
CA ASP A 125 -4.90 -2.05 -10.46
C ASP A 125 -4.84 -3.57 -10.24
N TYR A 126 -4.16 -4.30 -11.12
CA TYR A 126 -3.75 -5.70 -10.92
C TYR A 126 -2.34 -5.71 -10.34
N LEU A 127 -2.17 -6.41 -9.23
CA LEU A 127 -0.97 -6.36 -8.40
C LEU A 127 -0.30 -7.72 -8.34
N HIS A 128 1.04 -7.74 -8.48
CA HIS A 128 1.87 -8.85 -8.07
C HIS A 128 2.69 -8.45 -6.85
N LEU A 129 2.73 -9.34 -5.86
CA LEU A 129 3.44 -9.11 -4.60
C LEU A 129 4.47 -10.21 -4.37
N VAL A 130 5.52 -9.87 -3.62
CA VAL A 130 6.52 -10.80 -3.10
C VAL A 130 6.57 -10.75 -1.58
N ASN A 131 6.87 -11.89 -0.96
CA ASN A 131 7.14 -11.98 0.47
C ASN A 131 8.65 -11.93 0.72
N GLU A 132 9.13 -10.84 1.26
CA GLU A 132 10.52 -10.67 1.68
C GLU A 132 10.60 -10.50 3.20
N ASN A 133 11.26 -11.45 3.86
CA ASN A 133 11.46 -11.45 5.31
C ASN A 133 10.14 -11.29 6.11
N GLY A 134 9.09 -11.97 5.67
CA GLY A 134 7.77 -11.91 6.30
C GLY A 134 6.93 -10.68 5.94
N ARG A 135 7.39 -9.83 5.04
CA ARG A 135 6.68 -8.63 4.60
C ARG A 135 6.25 -8.73 3.14
N TRP A 136 4.98 -8.53 2.87
CA TRP A 136 4.44 -8.49 1.52
C TRP A 136 4.67 -7.13 0.87
N MET A 137 5.32 -7.13 -0.31
CA MET A 137 5.69 -5.92 -1.05
C MET A 137 5.18 -6.01 -2.49
N ILE A 138 4.55 -4.96 -2.98
CA ILE A 138 4.06 -4.85 -4.36
C ILE A 138 5.25 -4.58 -5.29
N VAL A 139 5.51 -5.48 -6.23
CA VAL A 139 6.62 -5.39 -7.20
C VAL A 139 6.15 -5.00 -8.60
N ASN A 140 4.89 -5.30 -8.94
CA ASN A 140 4.34 -4.96 -10.26
C ASN A 140 2.89 -4.51 -10.15
N VAL A 141 2.52 -3.51 -10.95
CA VAL A 141 1.17 -2.98 -11.07
C VAL A 141 0.83 -2.78 -12.54
N LEU A 142 -0.26 -3.39 -12.99
CA LEU A 142 -0.89 -3.08 -14.26
C LEU A 142 -2.23 -2.40 -13.98
N TRP A 143 -2.37 -1.13 -14.36
CA TRP A 143 -3.53 -0.33 -14.02
C TRP A 143 -4.26 0.24 -15.23
N GLN A 144 -5.52 0.56 -15.06
CA GLN A 144 -6.29 1.38 -15.99
C GLN A 144 -7.32 2.24 -15.27
N SER A 145 -7.72 3.34 -15.91
CA SER A 145 -8.92 4.10 -15.55
C SER A 145 -10.14 3.19 -15.52
N PRO A 146 -11.24 3.56 -14.84
CA PRO A 146 -12.45 2.73 -14.82
C PRO A 146 -12.85 2.33 -16.24
N PRO A 147 -13.26 1.06 -16.46
CA PRO A 147 -13.72 0.61 -17.76
C PRO A 147 -14.86 1.49 -18.29
N LYS A 148 -14.93 1.69 -19.61
CA LYS A 148 -16.00 2.49 -20.25
C LYS A 148 -17.41 2.04 -19.84
N SER A 149 -17.61 0.72 -19.70
CA SER A 149 -18.87 0.15 -19.24
C SER A 149 -19.30 0.60 -17.85
N LEU A 150 -18.36 0.95 -16.97
CA LEU A 150 -18.66 1.45 -15.63
C LEU A 150 -18.77 2.98 -15.60
N GLN A 151 -18.23 3.70 -16.60
CA GLN A 151 -18.35 5.15 -16.71
C GLN A 151 -19.73 5.56 -17.26
N ALA A 152 -20.32 4.72 -18.11
CA ALA A 152 -21.66 4.96 -18.69
C ALA A 152 -22.82 4.81 -17.68
N LEU A 153 -22.52 4.34 -16.44
CA LEU A 153 -23.52 4.14 -15.38
C LEU A 153 -23.54 5.29 -14.35
N LYS A 154 -22.77 6.37 -14.59
CA LYS A 154 -22.77 7.59 -13.80
C LYS A 154 -23.60 8.66 -14.48
#